data_518bd97aa251d24857d231920b23779a
#
_entry.id   518bd97aa251d24857d231920b23779a
#
_cell.length_a   1.000
_cell.length_b   1.000
_cell.length_c   1.000
_cell.angle_alpha   90.00
_cell.angle_beta   90.00
_cell.angle_gamma   90.00
#
_symmetry.space_group_name_H-M   'P 1'
#
loop_
_entity.id
_entity.type
_entity.pdbx_description
1 polymer ?
#
loop_
_entity_poly.entity_id
_entity_poly.type
_entity_poly.pdbx_seq_one_letter_code
_entity_poly.pdbx_strand_id
1 'polypeptide(L)'
;VNETLHDIVTPLVFAEAADLIASHKLCGRDVVVVSASGEELVAPIARALGATHAMATRMVVEDGKYTGEIGFYCFGEGKVQAIRELAAREGYPLEHCYAYSDSITDMPMLEVVGHPSVVNPDRALRREASARDWPVLEFSRPVSLRDRFSAPSGAAVATTAAVGISALAAGALTYSLLRRLSL
;
A
#
# COMPACT_ATOMS: atom_id res chain seq x y z
N VAL A 1 1.90 7.46 -21.04
CA VAL A 1 1.70 7.37 -19.57
C VAL A 1 2.71 6.42 -18.94
N ASN A 2 2.96 5.22 -19.48
CA ASN A 2 3.90 4.27 -18.87
C ASN A 2 5.37 4.73 -18.91
N GLU A 3 5.83 5.39 -19.97
CA GLU A 3 7.20 5.91 -20.06
C GLU A 3 7.43 7.10 -19.12
N THR A 4 6.44 7.96 -18.98
CA THR A 4 6.54 9.15 -18.12
C THR A 4 6.56 8.81 -16.63
N LEU A 5 5.88 7.73 -16.22
CA LEU A 5 5.90 7.24 -14.82
C LEU A 5 7.27 6.66 -14.45
N HIS A 6 8.01 6.09 -15.40
CA HIS A 6 9.36 5.58 -15.16
C HIS A 6 10.39 6.67 -14.99
N ASP A 7 10.21 7.84 -15.62
CA ASP A 7 11.20 8.90 -15.63
C ASP A 7 10.94 10.03 -14.61
N ILE A 8 9.67 10.27 -14.23
CA ILE A 8 9.28 11.39 -13.36
C ILE A 8 9.05 10.96 -11.92
N VAL A 9 8.61 9.74 -11.69
CA VAL A 9 8.36 9.21 -10.35
C VAL A 9 9.15 7.91 -10.23
N THR A 10 10.40 8.02 -9.83
CA THR A 10 11.04 6.88 -9.17
C THR A 10 10.44 6.85 -7.77
N PRO A 11 9.36 6.10 -7.53
CA PRO A 11 8.74 6.10 -6.23
C PRO A 11 9.77 5.55 -5.24
N LEU A 12 10.08 6.34 -4.24
CA LEU A 12 10.84 5.87 -3.10
C LEU A 12 9.93 4.92 -2.33
N VAL A 13 10.34 3.70 -2.24
CA VAL A 13 9.67 2.67 -1.43
C VAL A 13 10.60 2.36 -0.27
N PHE A 14 10.06 2.24 0.92
CA PHE A 14 10.85 1.74 2.03
C PHE A 14 11.22 0.26 1.79
N ALA A 15 12.48 -0.09 1.98
CA ALA A 15 12.93 -1.48 1.87
C ALA A 15 12.13 -2.39 2.82
N GLU A 16 11.84 -1.90 4.01
CA GLU A 16 11.04 -2.59 5.03
C GLU A 16 9.61 -2.87 4.51
N ALA A 17 8.99 -1.94 3.78
CA ALA A 17 7.67 -2.16 3.18
C ALA A 17 7.72 -3.29 2.15
N ALA A 18 8.73 -3.30 1.30
CA ALA A 18 8.89 -4.34 0.29
C ALA A 18 9.21 -5.71 0.93
N ASP A 19 9.99 -5.74 2.03
CA ASP A 19 10.26 -6.95 2.80
C ASP A 19 8.99 -7.47 3.48
N LEU A 20 8.16 -6.58 4.01
CA LEU A 20 6.86 -6.90 4.59
C LEU A 20 5.92 -7.53 3.54
N ILE A 21 5.80 -6.91 2.37
CA ILE A 21 5.03 -7.45 1.23
C ILE A 21 5.54 -8.86 0.88
N ALA A 22 6.85 -9.04 0.73
CA ALA A 22 7.44 -10.33 0.41
C ALA A 22 7.13 -11.39 1.48
N SER A 23 7.20 -11.03 2.77
CA SER A 23 6.92 -11.95 3.86
C SER A 23 5.46 -12.43 3.86
N HIS A 24 4.51 -11.54 3.58
CA HIS A 24 3.11 -11.92 3.46
C HIS A 24 2.86 -12.83 2.27
N LYS A 25 3.48 -12.55 1.12
CA LYS A 25 3.39 -13.40 -0.07
C LYS A 25 3.98 -14.80 0.18
N LEU A 26 5.10 -14.91 0.87
CA LEU A 26 5.68 -16.20 1.27
C LEU A 26 4.75 -17.00 2.19
N CYS A 27 3.91 -16.33 2.96
CA CYS A 27 2.85 -16.97 3.76
C CYS A 27 1.57 -17.27 2.95
N GLY A 28 1.59 -17.13 1.63
CA GLY A 28 0.43 -17.38 0.77
C GLY A 28 -0.68 -16.33 0.90
N ARG A 29 -0.37 -15.13 1.39
CA ARG A 29 -1.34 -14.04 1.54
C ARG A 29 -1.36 -13.17 0.29
N ASP A 30 -2.54 -12.82 -0.17
CA ASP A 30 -2.70 -11.79 -1.20
C ASP A 30 -2.37 -10.40 -0.63
N VAL A 31 -1.77 -9.56 -1.45
CA VAL A 31 -1.37 -8.20 -1.09
C VAL A 31 -2.22 -7.20 -1.88
N VAL A 32 -2.79 -6.25 -1.18
CA VAL A 32 -3.63 -5.20 -1.77
C VAL A 32 -3.02 -3.83 -1.49
N VAL A 33 -2.83 -3.03 -2.51
CA VAL A 33 -2.49 -1.61 -2.37
C VAL A 33 -3.78 -0.80 -2.41
N VAL A 34 -4.03 -0.01 -1.36
CA VAL A 34 -5.23 0.82 -1.23
C VAL A 34 -4.81 2.29 -1.15
N SER A 35 -5.25 3.13 -2.08
CA SER A 35 -4.81 4.52 -2.17
C SER A 35 -5.93 5.46 -2.60
N ALA A 36 -5.91 6.69 -2.07
CA ALA A 36 -6.79 7.77 -2.53
C ALA A 36 -6.36 8.38 -3.88
N SER A 37 -5.14 8.08 -4.34
CA SER A 37 -4.65 8.53 -5.65
C SER A 37 -5.39 7.84 -6.80
N GLY A 38 -5.28 8.38 -8.01
CA GLY A 38 -5.91 7.82 -9.21
C GLY A 38 -5.37 6.43 -9.57
N GLU A 39 -6.26 5.58 -10.07
CA GLU A 39 -5.94 4.19 -10.42
C GLU A 39 -4.80 4.10 -11.45
N GLU A 40 -4.68 5.06 -12.35
CA GLU A 40 -3.66 5.13 -13.40
C GLU A 40 -2.24 5.24 -12.83
N LEU A 41 -2.10 5.79 -11.63
CA LEU A 41 -0.84 5.87 -10.89
C LEU A 41 -0.65 4.66 -9.97
N VAL A 42 -1.70 4.27 -9.27
CA VAL A 42 -1.63 3.23 -8.23
C VAL A 42 -1.44 1.85 -8.83
N ALA A 43 -2.14 1.51 -9.91
CA ALA A 43 -2.09 0.18 -10.49
C ALA A 43 -0.70 -0.22 -11.03
N PRO A 44 0.06 0.64 -11.73
CA PRO A 44 1.45 0.32 -12.11
C PRO A 44 2.37 0.12 -10.91
N ILE A 45 2.24 0.96 -9.87
CA ILE A 45 3.06 0.86 -8.65
C ILE A 45 2.74 -0.44 -7.90
N ALA A 46 1.45 -0.77 -7.74
CA ALA A 46 1.01 -2.01 -7.11
C ALA A 46 1.58 -3.25 -7.82
N ARG A 47 1.52 -3.27 -9.16
CA ARG A 47 2.12 -4.34 -9.97
C ARG A 47 3.63 -4.45 -9.76
N ALA A 48 4.33 -3.30 -9.77
CA ALA A 48 5.77 -3.27 -9.54
C ALA A 48 6.14 -3.77 -8.14
N LEU A 49 5.32 -3.52 -7.13
CA LEU A 49 5.47 -4.05 -5.77
C LEU A 49 5.08 -5.53 -5.65
N GLY A 50 4.53 -6.12 -6.72
CA GLY A 50 4.04 -7.50 -6.72
C GLY A 50 2.75 -7.68 -5.93
N ALA A 51 1.96 -6.63 -5.77
CA ALA A 51 0.63 -6.73 -5.16
C ALA A 51 -0.32 -7.53 -6.05
N THR A 52 -1.24 -8.26 -5.41
CA THR A 52 -2.26 -9.06 -6.10
C THR A 52 -3.39 -8.15 -6.60
N HIS A 53 -3.74 -7.12 -5.83
CA HIS A 53 -4.81 -6.19 -6.15
C HIS A 53 -4.37 -4.73 -5.93
N ALA A 54 -5.02 -3.82 -6.63
CA ALA A 54 -4.93 -2.38 -6.42
C ALA A 54 -6.34 -1.81 -6.28
N MET A 55 -6.54 -0.96 -5.28
CA MET A 55 -7.77 -0.21 -5.06
C MET A 55 -7.43 1.26 -4.99
N ALA A 56 -8.05 2.06 -5.84
CA ALA A 56 -7.71 3.46 -6.02
C ALA A 56 -8.93 4.28 -6.43
N THR A 57 -8.80 5.59 -6.41
CA THR A 57 -9.81 6.48 -6.92
C THR A 57 -9.94 6.31 -8.42
N ARG A 58 -11.17 6.19 -8.91
CA ARG A 58 -11.47 6.07 -10.34
C ARG A 58 -12.20 7.30 -10.84
N MET A 59 -11.66 7.86 -11.91
CA MET A 59 -12.28 8.97 -12.63
C MET A 59 -13.26 8.44 -13.68
N VAL A 60 -14.29 9.23 -13.99
CA VAL A 60 -15.21 8.92 -15.09
C VAL A 60 -14.52 9.21 -16.42
N VAL A 61 -14.58 8.25 -17.33
CA VAL A 61 -14.01 8.36 -18.68
C VAL A 61 -15.13 8.17 -19.69
N GLU A 62 -15.32 9.14 -20.58
CA GLU A 62 -16.24 9.08 -21.71
C GLU A 62 -15.46 9.35 -22.99
N ASP A 63 -15.67 8.56 -24.01
CA ASP A 63 -14.97 8.65 -25.31
C ASP A 63 -13.43 8.72 -25.19
N GLY A 64 -12.86 8.02 -24.20
CA GLY A 64 -11.42 7.98 -23.94
C GLY A 64 -10.84 9.23 -23.29
N LYS A 65 -11.69 10.13 -22.77
CA LYS A 65 -11.31 11.36 -22.08
C LYS A 65 -11.90 11.41 -20.68
N TYR A 66 -11.15 11.98 -19.74
CA TYR A 66 -11.67 12.24 -18.40
C TYR A 66 -12.74 13.35 -18.46
N THR A 67 -13.88 13.08 -17.83
CA THR A 67 -14.98 14.06 -17.71
C THR A 67 -14.71 15.11 -16.63
N GLY A 68 -13.78 14.83 -15.72
CA GLY A 68 -13.55 15.63 -14.51
C GLY A 68 -14.36 15.15 -13.30
N GLU A 69 -15.23 14.17 -13.48
CA GLU A 69 -16.00 13.58 -12.41
C GLU A 69 -15.29 12.37 -11.76
N ILE A 70 -15.54 12.17 -10.48
CA ILE A 70 -15.03 11.01 -9.72
C ILE A 70 -16.11 9.94 -9.71
N GLY A 71 -15.85 8.81 -10.34
CA GLY A 71 -16.76 7.66 -10.34
C GLY A 71 -16.71 6.85 -9.05
N PHE A 72 -15.52 6.79 -8.41
CA PHE A 72 -15.31 6.18 -7.10
C PHE A 72 -14.17 6.87 -6.36
N TYR A 73 -14.42 7.30 -5.13
CA TYR A 73 -13.41 7.96 -4.30
C TYR A 73 -12.91 7.04 -3.20
N CYS A 74 -11.67 6.55 -3.35
CA CYS A 74 -11.01 5.61 -2.43
C CYS A 74 -10.37 6.33 -1.24
N PHE A 75 -11.19 7.00 -0.42
CA PHE A 75 -10.74 7.77 0.75
C PHE A 75 -11.68 7.53 1.94
N GLY A 76 -11.15 7.48 3.15
CA GLY A 76 -11.94 7.25 4.37
C GLY A 76 -12.85 6.02 4.24
N GLU A 77 -14.15 6.20 4.35
CA GLU A 77 -15.15 5.13 4.21
C GLU A 77 -15.14 4.47 2.82
N GLY A 78 -14.73 5.18 1.76
CA GLY A 78 -14.57 4.60 0.43
C GLY A 78 -13.52 3.48 0.41
N LYS A 79 -12.45 3.57 1.20
CA LYS A 79 -11.50 2.48 1.38
C LYS A 79 -12.15 1.26 2.03
N VAL A 80 -12.96 1.47 3.06
CA VAL A 80 -13.69 0.38 3.76
C VAL A 80 -14.64 -0.33 2.81
N GLN A 81 -15.41 0.44 2.02
CA GLN A 81 -16.30 -0.12 1.01
C GLN A 81 -15.53 -1.02 0.03
N ALA A 82 -14.45 -0.51 -0.56
CA ALA A 82 -13.64 -1.26 -1.51
C ALA A 82 -13.05 -2.54 -0.89
N ILE A 83 -12.57 -2.45 0.36
CA ILE A 83 -12.01 -3.60 1.09
C ILE A 83 -13.09 -4.66 1.35
N ARG A 84 -14.28 -4.26 1.79
CA ARG A 84 -15.39 -5.19 2.03
C ARG A 84 -15.87 -5.87 0.74
N GLU A 85 -15.98 -5.12 -0.35
CA GLU A 85 -16.33 -5.66 -1.66
C GLU A 85 -15.30 -6.69 -2.16
N LEU A 86 -14.01 -6.38 -2.02
CA LEU A 86 -12.94 -7.31 -2.36
C LEU A 86 -12.98 -8.54 -1.46
N ALA A 87 -13.08 -8.35 -0.15
CA ALA A 87 -13.12 -9.44 0.82
C ALA A 87 -14.29 -10.39 0.55
N ALA A 88 -15.47 -9.86 0.24
CA ALA A 88 -16.63 -10.66 -0.12
C ALA A 88 -16.44 -11.43 -1.44
N ARG A 89 -15.84 -10.81 -2.44
CA ARG A 89 -15.60 -11.43 -3.75
C ARG A 89 -14.57 -12.55 -3.71
N GLU A 90 -13.49 -12.35 -2.97
CA GLU A 90 -12.36 -13.30 -2.89
C GLU A 90 -12.50 -14.28 -1.70
N GLY A 91 -13.50 -14.09 -0.83
CA GLY A 91 -13.72 -14.95 0.33
C GLY A 91 -12.72 -14.71 1.47
N TYR A 92 -12.24 -13.48 1.64
CA TYR A 92 -11.28 -13.16 2.71
C TYR A 92 -12.00 -12.83 4.03
N PRO A 93 -11.76 -13.55 5.12
CA PRO A 93 -12.27 -13.18 6.44
C PRO A 93 -11.49 -11.98 6.98
N LEU A 94 -12.18 -10.85 7.17
CA LEU A 94 -11.54 -9.58 7.57
C LEU A 94 -10.84 -9.67 8.93
N GLU A 95 -11.30 -10.53 9.82
CA GLU A 95 -10.67 -10.81 11.12
C GLU A 95 -9.27 -11.44 11.00
N HIS A 96 -8.94 -12.03 9.84
CA HIS A 96 -7.62 -12.58 9.54
C HIS A 96 -6.78 -11.68 8.62
N CYS A 97 -7.31 -10.51 8.28
CA CYS A 97 -6.63 -9.55 7.42
C CYS A 97 -5.71 -8.62 8.21
N TYR A 98 -4.66 -8.19 7.54
CA TYR A 98 -3.68 -7.22 8.05
C TYR A 98 -3.85 -5.91 7.30
N ALA A 99 -3.78 -4.77 8.00
CA ALA A 99 -3.76 -3.46 7.38
C ALA A 99 -2.63 -2.60 7.96
N TYR A 100 -2.04 -1.77 7.10
CA TYR A 100 -0.94 -0.89 7.43
C TYR A 100 -1.21 0.51 6.92
N SER A 101 -1.04 1.54 7.74
CA SER A 101 -1.19 2.93 7.35
C SER A 101 -0.33 3.87 8.19
N ASP A 102 -0.07 5.05 7.66
CA ASP A 102 0.65 6.15 8.30
C ASP A 102 -0.26 7.33 8.67
N SER A 103 -1.51 7.34 8.21
CA SER A 103 -2.43 8.48 8.34
C SER A 103 -3.67 8.19 9.18
N ILE A 104 -4.05 9.15 10.00
CA ILE A 104 -5.29 9.11 10.77
C ILE A 104 -6.54 8.99 9.90
N THR A 105 -6.50 9.46 8.67
CA THR A 105 -7.62 9.35 7.72
C THR A 105 -7.97 7.91 7.34
N ASP A 106 -7.07 6.97 7.64
CA ASP A 106 -7.24 5.54 7.37
C ASP A 106 -7.74 4.75 8.60
N MET A 107 -8.11 5.44 9.67
CA MET A 107 -8.71 4.79 10.84
C MET A 107 -9.85 3.82 10.48
N PRO A 108 -10.83 4.20 9.63
CA PRO A 108 -11.91 3.27 9.28
C PRO A 108 -11.41 1.98 8.63
N MET A 109 -10.36 2.06 7.82
CA MET A 109 -9.72 0.90 7.20
C MET A 109 -8.98 0.02 8.21
N LEU A 110 -8.28 0.63 9.17
CA LEU A 110 -7.55 -0.10 10.22
C LEU A 110 -8.52 -0.81 11.18
N GLU A 111 -9.67 -0.21 11.45
CA GLU A 111 -10.69 -0.76 12.36
C GLU A 111 -11.48 -1.94 11.78
N VAL A 112 -11.51 -2.10 10.45
CA VAL A 112 -12.30 -3.16 9.80
C VAL A 112 -11.57 -4.50 9.72
N VAL A 113 -10.28 -4.54 10.00
CA VAL A 113 -9.44 -5.74 9.93
C VAL A 113 -9.04 -6.26 11.31
N GLY A 114 -8.71 -7.54 11.39
CA GLY A 114 -8.31 -8.16 12.66
C GLY A 114 -6.87 -7.84 13.10
N HIS A 115 -5.99 -7.43 12.18
CA HIS A 115 -4.57 -7.18 12.48
C HIS A 115 -4.10 -5.81 11.96
N PRO A 116 -4.60 -4.70 12.55
CA PRO A 116 -4.13 -3.37 12.20
C PRO A 116 -2.70 -3.11 12.73
N SER A 117 -1.91 -2.38 11.97
CA SER A 117 -0.60 -1.88 12.37
C SER A 117 -0.36 -0.52 11.74
N VAL A 118 0.39 0.34 12.41
CA VAL A 118 0.70 1.67 11.89
C VAL A 118 2.18 1.76 11.52
N VAL A 119 2.47 2.47 10.43
CA VAL A 119 3.83 2.61 9.87
C VAL A 119 4.17 4.09 9.82
N ASN A 120 5.24 4.52 10.49
CA ASN A 120 5.63 5.94 10.55
C ASN A 120 4.43 6.88 10.77
N PRO A 121 3.52 6.59 11.73
CA PRO A 121 2.23 7.24 11.81
C PRO A 121 2.33 8.73 12.09
N ASP A 122 1.39 9.50 11.55
CA ASP A 122 1.19 10.88 11.98
C ASP A 122 0.87 10.97 13.48
N ARG A 123 0.93 12.18 14.03
CA ARG A 123 0.78 12.38 15.49
C ARG A 123 -0.59 11.90 16.01
N ALA A 124 -1.64 12.08 15.22
CA ALA A 124 -3.00 11.68 15.61
C ALA A 124 -3.15 10.15 15.57
N LEU A 125 -2.69 9.50 14.50
CA LEU A 125 -2.73 8.05 14.36
C LEU A 125 -1.83 7.36 15.41
N ARG A 126 -0.65 7.92 15.73
CA ARG A 126 0.23 7.37 16.76
C ARG A 126 -0.45 7.33 18.12
N ARG A 127 -1.21 8.37 18.47
CA ARG A 127 -1.98 8.42 19.71
C ARG A 127 -3.08 7.37 19.76
N GLU A 128 -3.84 7.22 18.67
CA GLU A 128 -4.88 6.19 18.55
C GLU A 128 -4.31 4.77 18.59
N ALA A 129 -3.20 4.53 17.90
CA ALA A 129 -2.50 3.24 17.92
C ALA A 129 -2.04 2.88 19.36
N SER A 130 -1.47 3.85 20.09
CA SER A 130 -1.05 3.64 21.47
C SER A 130 -2.24 3.35 22.40
N ALA A 131 -3.39 4.01 22.18
CA ALA A 131 -4.59 3.79 23.00
C ALA A 131 -5.24 2.42 22.75
N ARG A 132 -4.95 1.78 21.62
CA ARG A 132 -5.52 0.50 21.17
C ARG A 132 -4.50 -0.65 21.19
N ASP A 133 -3.29 -0.40 21.69
CA ASP A 133 -2.18 -1.35 21.67
C ASP A 133 -1.85 -1.90 20.27
N TRP A 134 -2.04 -1.06 19.22
CA TRP A 134 -1.68 -1.43 17.86
C TRP A 134 -0.18 -1.36 17.64
N PRO A 135 0.42 -2.31 16.92
CA PRO A 135 1.84 -2.28 16.59
C PRO A 135 2.23 -1.02 15.81
N VAL A 136 3.33 -0.41 16.21
CA VAL A 136 3.95 0.73 15.52
C VAL A 136 5.22 0.24 14.84
N LEU A 137 5.28 0.33 13.53
CA LEU A 137 6.44 -0.02 12.72
C LEU A 137 7.17 1.25 12.28
N GLU A 138 8.50 1.21 12.32
CA GLU A 138 9.33 2.30 11.85
C GLU A 138 10.10 1.85 10.61
N PHE A 139 9.81 2.51 9.47
CA PHE A 139 10.51 2.31 8.21
C PHE A 139 11.43 3.49 7.98
N SER A 140 12.69 3.21 7.69
CA SER A 140 13.73 4.24 7.62
C SER A 140 14.66 4.11 6.41
N ARG A 141 14.53 3.04 5.60
CA ARG A 141 15.43 2.76 4.47
C ARG A 141 14.72 2.98 3.12
N PRO A 142 14.66 4.25 2.62
CA PRO A 142 14.11 4.51 1.30
C PRO A 142 15.01 3.91 0.22
N VAL A 143 14.42 3.20 -0.73
CA VAL A 143 15.09 2.60 -1.88
C VAL A 143 14.33 2.94 -3.16
N SER A 144 15.05 3.04 -4.28
CA SER A 144 14.42 3.18 -5.58
C SER A 144 13.67 1.89 -5.95
N LEU A 145 12.43 2.03 -6.37
CA LEU A 145 11.64 0.89 -6.86
C LEU A 145 12.35 0.18 -8.03
N ARG A 146 13.00 0.95 -8.91
CA ARG A 146 13.74 0.44 -10.06
C ARG A 146 14.92 -0.45 -9.66
N ASP A 147 15.68 -0.03 -8.66
CA ASP A 147 16.90 -0.75 -8.25
C ASP A 147 16.58 -2.11 -7.63
N ARG A 148 15.41 -2.23 -6.98
CA ARG A 148 14.99 -3.46 -6.34
C ARG A 148 14.45 -4.52 -7.31
N PHE A 149 13.85 -4.11 -8.43
CA PHE A 149 13.30 -5.03 -9.42
C PHE A 149 14.21 -5.29 -10.61
N SER A 150 15.33 -4.53 -10.73
CA SER A 150 16.37 -4.77 -11.74
C SER A 150 17.44 -5.76 -11.26
N ALA A 151 17.44 -6.17 -9.99
CA ALA A 151 18.38 -7.15 -9.48
C ALA A 151 17.94 -8.57 -9.89
N PRO A 152 18.81 -9.38 -10.52
CA PRO A 152 18.51 -10.78 -10.78
C PRO A 152 18.31 -11.51 -9.46
N SER A 153 17.30 -12.36 -9.40
CA SER A 153 16.99 -13.21 -8.25
C SER A 153 18.16 -14.14 -7.96
N GLY A 154 19.04 -13.75 -7.09
CA GLY A 154 20.17 -14.58 -6.69
C GLY A 154 21.21 -13.80 -5.89
N ALA A 155 21.33 -14.16 -4.63
CA ALA A 155 22.36 -13.78 -3.68
C ALA A 155 22.10 -12.53 -2.83
N ALA A 156 21.81 -12.80 -1.56
CA ALA A 156 22.00 -11.86 -0.47
C ALA A 156 23.46 -11.44 -0.37
N VAL A 157 23.77 -10.17 -0.53
CA VAL A 157 25.01 -9.57 -0.05
C VAL A 157 24.67 -8.26 0.63
N ALA A 158 24.96 -8.20 1.91
CA ALA A 158 24.92 -6.98 2.70
C ALA A 158 26.01 -6.04 2.24
N THR A 159 25.68 -4.78 1.94
CA THR A 159 26.64 -3.68 2.03
C THR A 159 25.93 -2.37 2.35
N THR A 160 26.36 -1.79 3.42
CA THR A 160 26.08 -0.47 3.95
C THR A 160 26.63 0.64 3.04
N ALA A 161 25.82 1.65 2.73
CA ALA A 161 26.31 3.03 2.53
C ALA A 161 25.16 4.03 2.71
N ALA A 162 25.38 4.98 3.59
CA ALA A 162 24.51 6.11 3.88
C ALA A 162 24.71 7.22 2.85
N VAL A 163 23.60 7.80 2.34
CA VAL A 163 23.54 9.23 1.97
C VAL A 163 22.08 9.66 2.07
N GLY A 164 21.83 10.70 2.86
CA GLY A 164 20.53 11.31 3.02
C GLY A 164 20.18 12.27 1.90
N ILE A 165 18.93 12.31 1.51
CA ILE A 165 18.26 13.48 0.92
C ILE A 165 16.78 13.38 1.24
N SER A 166 16.27 14.47 1.80
CA SER A 166 14.87 14.71 2.07
C SER A 166 14.09 14.84 0.76
N ALA A 167 13.05 14.08 0.57
CA ALA A 167 12.06 14.36 -0.45
C ALA A 167 10.67 14.08 0.08
N LEU A 168 9.91 15.14 0.20
CA LEU A 168 8.48 15.17 0.42
C LEU A 168 7.78 14.34 -0.69
N ALA A 169 7.21 13.23 -0.34
CA ALA A 169 6.21 12.57 -1.14
C ALA A 169 5.01 12.31 -0.24
N ALA A 170 4.09 13.24 -0.24
CA ALA A 170 2.75 13.03 0.28
C ALA A 170 2.03 12.03 -0.60
N GLY A 171 1.93 10.82 -0.16
CA GLY A 171 1.18 9.75 -0.80
C GLY A 171 1.18 8.56 0.14
N ALA A 172 0.25 8.57 1.09
CA ALA A 172 0.06 7.44 1.97
C ALA A 172 -0.29 6.20 1.14
N LEU A 173 0.69 5.37 0.87
CA LEU A 173 0.48 4.03 0.38
C LEU A 173 0.01 3.18 1.56
N THR A 174 -1.25 2.86 1.54
CA THR A 174 -1.87 1.99 2.54
C THR A 174 -1.83 0.55 2.03
N TYR A 175 -1.26 -0.35 2.81
CA TYR A 175 -1.13 -1.76 2.47
C TYR A 175 -2.15 -2.57 3.28
N SER A 176 -2.99 -3.32 2.60
CA SER A 176 -3.87 -4.32 3.21
C SER A 176 -3.46 -5.71 2.76
N LEU A 177 -3.31 -6.62 3.69
CA LEU A 177 -2.83 -7.97 3.48
C LEU A 177 -3.90 -8.97 3.93
N LEU A 178 -4.32 -9.80 3.02
CA LEU A 178 -5.42 -10.73 3.21
C LEU A 178 -4.88 -12.18 3.17
N ARG A 179 -5.24 -12.99 4.18
CA ARG A 179 -4.84 -14.40 4.24
C ARG A 179 -5.86 -15.27 3.50
N ARG A 180 -5.42 -16.02 2.50
CA ARG A 180 -6.18 -17.18 2.02
C ARG A 180 -6.15 -18.27 3.09
N LEU A 181 -7.30 -18.73 3.52
CA LEU A 181 -7.39 -19.98 4.26
C LEU A 181 -7.08 -21.10 3.27
N SER A 182 -5.87 -21.68 3.37
CA SER A 182 -5.65 -23.02 2.83
C SER A 182 -6.41 -23.97 3.75
N LEU A 183 -7.43 -24.61 3.22
CA LEU A 183 -7.93 -25.86 3.75
C LEU A 183 -6.88 -26.97 3.55
#